data_dca0d9d050607ee30fbe5d5d947161c1
#
_entry.id   dca0d9d050607ee30fbe5d5d947161c1
#
_cell.length_a   1.000
_cell.length_b   1.000
_cell.length_c   1.000
_cell.angle_alpha   90.00
_cell.angle_beta   90.00
_cell.angle_gamma   90.00
#
_symmetry.space_group_name_H-M   'P 1'
#
loop_
_entity.id
_entity.type
_entity.pdbx_description
1 polymer ?
#
loop_
_entity_poly.entity_id
_entity_poly.type
_entity_poly.pdbx_seq_one_letter_code
_entity_poly.pdbx_strand_id
1 'polypeptide(L)'
;IVSRFLILKELAEKDFITKDEFLSRRSANIGGLLPLTRQAPGIGIDQPVPSPDLIIERLEILKEGVENRAITPREFSAERDVIIEALMSPAPRQRLKNKAPSKNILDAAKDLRRLEVLSNLNLITDSEHTAEKKAVEKYLGIGRAPAKPAAKPVAKIQPKPAEKECNPTEKVKPEVKETVAAAPAKTTVTMTETVSPAPVQPVQAAAPDVTSPF
;
A
#
# COMPACT_ATOMS: atom_id res chain seq x y z
N ILE A 1 0.63 -0.76 15.57
CA ILE A 1 0.81 -0.73 14.10
C ILE A 1 2.29 -0.85 13.75
N VAL A 2 3.19 0.05 14.22
CA VAL A 2 4.62 0.01 13.89
C VAL A 2 5.24 -1.36 14.18
N SER A 3 4.94 -1.96 15.34
CA SER A 3 5.42 -3.29 15.71
C SER A 3 5.12 -4.36 14.65
N ARG A 4 3.92 -4.34 14.06
CA ARG A 4 3.54 -5.29 13.01
C ARG A 4 4.39 -5.16 11.75
N PHE A 5 4.73 -3.92 11.36
CA PHE A 5 5.61 -3.67 10.23
C PHE A 5 7.05 -4.11 10.50
N LEU A 6 7.53 -3.93 11.74
CA LEU A 6 8.86 -4.40 12.15
C LEU A 6 8.92 -5.93 12.12
N ILE A 7 7.92 -6.61 12.69
CA ILE A 7 7.83 -8.07 12.64
C ILE A 7 7.77 -8.55 11.19
N LEU A 8 6.93 -7.93 10.36
CA LEU A 8 6.81 -8.33 8.95
C LEU A 8 8.15 -8.17 8.21
N LYS A 9 8.89 -7.10 8.50
CA LYS A 9 10.24 -6.87 7.94
C LYS A 9 11.21 -7.95 8.39
N GLU A 10 11.23 -8.26 9.68
CA GLU A 10 12.09 -9.31 10.24
C GLU A 10 11.77 -10.70 9.68
N LEU A 11 10.49 -11.02 9.48
CA LEU A 11 10.09 -12.26 8.82
C LEU A 11 10.56 -12.34 7.36
N ALA A 12 10.65 -11.21 6.67
CA ALA A 12 11.21 -11.16 5.32
C ALA A 12 12.75 -11.30 5.34
N GLU A 13 13.43 -10.75 6.34
CA GLU A 13 14.87 -10.86 6.54
C GLU A 13 15.30 -12.29 6.91
N LYS A 14 14.43 -13.04 7.56
CA LYS A 14 14.63 -14.45 7.96
C LYS A 14 14.05 -15.47 6.94
N ASP A 15 13.64 -15.01 5.78
CA ASP A 15 13.07 -15.84 4.69
C ASP A 15 11.81 -16.65 5.06
N PHE A 16 11.06 -16.23 6.10
CA PHE A 16 9.75 -16.81 6.41
C PHE A 16 8.66 -16.34 5.46
N ILE A 17 8.82 -15.18 4.84
CA ILE A 17 7.95 -14.63 3.80
C ILE A 17 8.77 -14.16 2.61
N THR A 18 8.18 -14.25 1.42
CA THR A 18 8.82 -13.74 0.21
C THR A 18 8.79 -12.22 0.17
N LYS A 19 9.68 -11.63 -0.63
CA LYS A 19 9.71 -10.18 -0.83
C LYS A 19 8.39 -9.65 -1.40
N ASP A 20 7.74 -10.42 -2.27
CA ASP A 20 6.47 -10.02 -2.89
C ASP A 20 5.32 -10.07 -1.86
N GLU A 21 5.30 -11.07 -1.00
CA GLU A 21 4.35 -11.14 0.13
C GLU A 21 4.54 -9.95 1.08
N PHE A 22 5.79 -9.63 1.43
CA PHE A 22 6.11 -8.47 2.23
C PHE A 22 5.59 -7.18 1.59
N LEU A 23 5.91 -6.93 0.32
CA LEU A 23 5.52 -5.73 -0.40
C LEU A 23 3.99 -5.62 -0.54
N SER A 24 3.32 -6.73 -0.84
CA SER A 24 1.85 -6.77 -0.94
C SER A 24 1.18 -6.39 0.38
N ARG A 25 1.57 -7.04 1.48
CA ARG A 25 1.01 -6.79 2.83
C ARG A 25 1.32 -5.39 3.32
N ARG A 26 2.57 -4.92 3.10
CA ARG A 26 2.99 -3.56 3.40
C ARG A 26 2.15 -2.54 2.64
N SER A 27 2.05 -2.67 1.32
CA SER A 27 1.32 -1.70 0.48
C SER A 27 -0.16 -1.60 0.82
N ALA A 28 -0.80 -2.73 1.16
CA ALA A 28 -2.20 -2.77 1.55
C ALA A 28 -2.49 -2.05 2.87
N ASN A 29 -1.50 -1.94 3.76
CA ASN A 29 -1.67 -1.46 5.14
C ASN A 29 -0.83 -0.23 5.50
N ILE A 30 0.00 0.27 4.59
CA ILE A 30 0.92 1.40 4.82
C ILE A 30 0.22 2.68 5.30
N GLY A 31 -1.07 2.84 5.00
CA GLY A 31 -1.87 3.97 5.48
C GLY A 31 -2.03 4.03 7.00
N GLY A 32 -1.71 2.95 7.73
CA GLY A 32 -1.56 2.98 9.18
C GLY A 32 -0.34 3.78 9.66
N LEU A 33 0.66 3.92 8.79
CA LEU A 33 1.85 4.74 9.02
C LEU A 33 1.70 6.12 8.37
N LEU A 34 1.06 6.19 7.20
CA LEU A 34 0.93 7.38 6.34
C LEU A 34 -0.55 7.72 6.10
N PRO A 35 -1.27 8.25 7.11
CA PRO A 35 -2.72 8.41 7.05
C PRO A 35 -3.21 9.48 6.07
N LEU A 36 -2.37 10.42 5.63
CA LEU A 36 -2.76 11.51 4.74
C LEU A 36 -2.58 11.18 3.25
N THR A 37 -1.58 10.37 2.93
CA THR A 37 -1.22 10.09 1.54
C THR A 37 -1.63 8.69 1.09
N ARG A 38 -1.98 7.80 2.02
CA ARG A 38 -2.29 6.40 1.72
C ARG A 38 -3.67 5.99 2.23
N GLN A 39 -4.22 4.95 1.61
CA GLN A 39 -5.50 4.38 2.02
C GLN A 39 -5.39 3.78 3.43
N ALA A 40 -6.46 3.92 4.23
CA ALA A 40 -6.53 3.36 5.56
C ALA A 40 -6.17 1.86 5.61
N PRO A 41 -5.51 1.40 6.68
CA PRO A 41 -5.14 -0.01 6.82
C PRO A 41 -6.35 -0.88 7.14
N GLY A 42 -6.15 -2.20 7.11
CA GLY A 42 -7.15 -3.17 7.53
C GLY A 42 -7.57 -3.01 8.98
N ILE A 43 -8.80 -3.40 9.29
CA ILE A 43 -9.27 -3.49 10.68
C ILE A 43 -8.42 -4.50 11.44
N GLY A 44 -8.15 -4.22 12.71
CA GLY A 44 -7.37 -5.11 13.59
C GLY A 44 -5.87 -4.87 13.58
N ILE A 45 -5.35 -4.03 12.67
CA ILE A 45 -3.91 -3.72 12.64
C ILE A 45 -3.44 -2.91 13.87
N ASP A 46 -4.35 -2.25 14.55
CA ASP A 46 -4.14 -1.49 15.78
C ASP A 46 -4.13 -2.37 17.04
N GLN A 47 -4.61 -3.62 16.93
CA GLN A 47 -4.61 -4.57 18.04
C GLN A 47 -3.18 -4.95 18.42
N PRO A 48 -2.93 -5.24 19.72
CA PRO A 48 -1.63 -5.72 20.17
C PRO A 48 -1.28 -7.05 19.49
N VAL A 49 0.00 -7.27 19.27
CA VAL A 49 0.55 -8.53 18.74
C VAL A 49 1.51 -9.14 19.75
N PRO A 50 1.72 -10.46 19.73
CA PRO A 50 2.79 -11.10 20.46
C PRO A 50 4.16 -10.47 20.14
N SER A 51 5.15 -10.72 20.99
CA SER A 51 6.51 -10.26 20.70
C SER A 51 7.04 -10.87 19.40
N PRO A 52 7.94 -10.18 18.68
CA PRO A 52 8.60 -10.73 17.48
C PRO A 52 9.19 -12.11 17.74
N ASP A 53 9.90 -12.26 18.85
CA ASP A 53 10.57 -13.51 19.23
C ASP A 53 9.63 -14.70 19.29
N LEU A 54 8.44 -14.52 19.89
CA LEU A 54 7.45 -15.60 19.99
C LEU A 54 6.89 -16.01 18.62
N ILE A 55 6.73 -15.06 17.71
CA ILE A 55 6.23 -15.35 16.36
C ILE A 55 7.29 -16.10 15.57
N ILE A 56 8.55 -15.66 15.68
CA ILE A 56 9.68 -16.28 15.00
C ILE A 56 9.92 -17.67 15.53
N GLU A 57 10.01 -17.84 16.85
CA GLU A 57 10.14 -19.14 17.50
C GLU A 57 9.05 -20.12 17.06
N ARG A 58 7.80 -19.66 16.99
CA ARG A 58 6.70 -20.50 16.48
C ARG A 58 6.92 -20.95 15.05
N LEU A 59 7.40 -20.07 14.17
CA LEU A 59 7.66 -20.40 12.78
C LEU A 59 8.90 -21.30 12.62
N GLU A 60 9.92 -21.13 13.48
CA GLU A 60 11.10 -22.00 13.54
C GLU A 60 10.72 -23.42 13.97
N ILE A 61 9.90 -23.57 15.02
CA ILE A 61 9.38 -24.88 15.47
C ILE A 61 8.58 -25.55 14.35
N LEU A 62 7.74 -24.80 13.63
CA LEU A 62 6.99 -25.36 12.50
C LEU A 62 7.92 -25.81 11.37
N LYS A 63 8.98 -25.06 11.08
CA LYS A 63 9.99 -25.42 10.08
C LYS A 63 10.75 -26.68 10.48
N GLU A 64 11.20 -26.76 11.73
CA GLU A 64 11.83 -27.96 12.29
C GLU A 64 10.90 -29.17 12.21
N GLY A 65 9.60 -28.99 12.48
CA GLY A 65 8.60 -30.03 12.35
C GLY A 65 8.52 -30.61 10.92
N VAL A 66 8.71 -29.78 9.89
CA VAL A 66 8.80 -30.26 8.49
C VAL A 66 10.10 -31.04 8.26
N GLU A 67 11.23 -30.51 8.75
CA GLU A 67 12.56 -31.14 8.57
C GLU A 67 12.58 -32.53 9.23
N ASN A 68 11.98 -32.66 10.42
CA ASN A 68 11.83 -33.90 11.16
C ASN A 68 10.68 -34.79 10.65
N ARG A 69 9.96 -34.38 9.60
CA ARG A 69 8.80 -35.08 9.04
C ARG A 69 7.65 -35.30 10.04
N ALA A 70 7.58 -34.49 11.09
CA ALA A 70 6.49 -34.50 12.06
C ALA A 70 5.22 -33.85 11.50
N ILE A 71 5.37 -32.85 10.60
CA ILE A 71 4.29 -32.22 9.86
C ILE A 71 4.62 -32.19 8.37
N THR A 72 3.58 -32.11 7.55
CA THR A 72 3.75 -32.01 6.10
C THR A 72 4.03 -30.55 5.69
N PRO A 73 4.69 -30.33 4.53
CA PRO A 73 4.87 -28.97 3.99
C PRO A 73 3.55 -28.20 3.79
N ARG A 74 2.45 -28.92 3.54
CA ARG A 74 1.12 -28.32 3.39
C ARG A 74 0.59 -27.79 4.73
N GLU A 75 0.73 -28.56 5.79
CA GLU A 75 0.35 -28.15 7.16
C GLU A 75 1.19 -26.95 7.61
N PHE A 76 2.50 -27.01 7.37
CA PHE A 76 3.38 -25.85 7.60
C PHE A 76 2.89 -24.59 6.90
N SER A 77 2.61 -24.69 5.59
CA SER A 77 2.14 -23.53 4.82
C SER A 77 0.82 -22.99 5.37
N ALA A 78 -0.11 -23.87 5.74
CA ALA A 78 -1.40 -23.47 6.28
C ALA A 78 -1.25 -22.71 7.64
N GLU A 79 -0.46 -23.23 8.57
CA GLU A 79 -0.21 -22.61 9.86
C GLU A 79 0.56 -21.29 9.71
N ARG A 80 1.61 -21.28 8.87
CA ARG A 80 2.36 -20.07 8.51
C ARG A 80 1.43 -18.99 8.00
N ASP A 81 0.57 -19.33 7.05
CA ASP A 81 -0.34 -18.36 6.43
C ASP A 81 -1.34 -17.79 7.43
N VAL A 82 -1.83 -18.60 8.38
CA VAL A 82 -2.70 -18.13 9.48
C VAL A 82 -1.96 -17.10 10.35
N ILE A 83 -0.71 -17.38 10.73
CA ILE A 83 0.11 -16.48 11.57
C ILE A 83 0.35 -15.16 10.82
N ILE A 84 0.76 -15.22 9.56
CA ILE A 84 1.10 -14.04 8.76
C ILE A 84 -0.16 -13.23 8.40
N GLU A 85 -1.30 -13.89 8.14
CA GLU A 85 -2.57 -13.22 7.87
C GLU A 85 -3.09 -12.49 9.12
N ALA A 86 -2.98 -13.10 10.29
CA ALA A 86 -3.31 -12.48 11.57
C ALA A 86 -2.40 -11.29 11.90
N LEU A 87 -1.14 -11.33 11.45
CA LEU A 87 -0.21 -10.22 11.59
C LEU A 87 -0.60 -9.06 10.68
N MET A 88 -0.79 -9.32 9.38
CA MET A 88 -1.10 -8.29 8.39
C MET A 88 -1.68 -8.88 7.11
N SER A 89 -2.96 -8.63 6.84
CA SER A 89 -3.62 -9.10 5.61
C SER A 89 -3.12 -8.36 4.36
N PRO A 90 -2.87 -9.05 3.24
CA PRO A 90 -2.53 -8.43 1.96
C PRO A 90 -3.76 -7.80 1.29
N ALA A 91 -4.97 -8.25 1.63
CA ALA A 91 -6.23 -7.79 1.04
C ALA A 91 -7.30 -7.59 2.11
N PRO A 92 -7.18 -6.57 2.97
CA PRO A 92 -8.14 -6.36 4.04
C PRO A 92 -9.52 -6.04 3.49
N ARG A 93 -10.51 -6.85 3.87
CA ARG A 93 -11.91 -6.69 3.43
C ARG A 93 -12.54 -5.44 4.04
N GLN A 94 -12.18 -5.10 5.24
CA GLN A 94 -12.64 -3.93 5.95
C GLN A 94 -11.44 -3.07 6.37
N ARG A 95 -11.60 -1.75 6.30
CA ARG A 95 -10.53 -0.81 6.60
C ARG A 95 -10.92 0.10 7.75
N LEU A 96 -9.93 0.49 8.52
CA LEU A 96 -10.07 1.55 9.52
C LEU A 96 -10.42 2.87 8.83
N LYS A 97 -11.05 3.76 9.58
CA LYS A 97 -11.20 5.15 9.10
C LYS A 97 -9.88 5.89 9.33
N ASN A 98 -9.40 6.60 8.31
CA ASN A 98 -8.27 7.49 8.49
C ASN A 98 -8.60 8.52 9.56
N LYS A 99 -7.76 8.62 10.57
CA LYS A 99 -7.87 9.66 11.58
C LYS A 99 -7.39 10.97 10.94
N ALA A 100 -8.28 11.96 10.86
CA ALA A 100 -7.88 13.28 10.44
C ALA A 100 -6.80 13.82 11.41
N PRO A 101 -5.69 14.39 10.89
CA PRO A 101 -4.64 14.93 11.74
C PRO A 101 -5.19 16.08 12.56
N SER A 102 -4.62 16.29 13.74
CA SER A 102 -4.95 17.42 14.58
C SER A 102 -4.48 18.72 13.90
N LYS A 103 -5.28 19.79 14.03
CA LYS A 103 -4.86 21.13 13.60
C LYS A 103 -3.92 21.81 14.61
N ASN A 104 -3.60 21.13 15.70
CA ASN A 104 -2.68 21.64 16.69
C ASN A 104 -1.23 21.50 16.20
N ILE A 105 -0.46 22.57 16.27
CA ILE A 105 0.94 22.62 15.87
C ILE A 105 1.80 21.62 16.64
N LEU A 106 1.51 21.39 17.92
CA LEU A 106 2.24 20.42 18.74
C LEU A 106 2.02 18.98 18.28
N ASP A 107 0.80 18.63 17.90
CA ASP A 107 0.50 17.30 17.40
C ASP A 107 1.11 17.07 16.02
N ALA A 108 1.11 18.10 15.18
CA ALA A 108 1.79 18.06 13.91
C ALA A 108 3.32 17.91 14.04
N ALA A 109 3.92 18.57 15.00
CA ALA A 109 5.34 18.38 15.30
C ALA A 109 5.63 16.93 15.75
N LYS A 110 4.73 16.31 16.52
CA LYS A 110 4.82 14.88 16.88
C LYS A 110 4.70 13.99 15.66
N ASP A 111 3.77 14.28 14.74
CA ASP A 111 3.57 13.52 13.52
C ASP A 111 4.81 13.62 12.60
N LEU A 112 5.40 14.81 12.44
CA LEU A 112 6.64 14.98 11.68
C LEU A 112 7.80 14.20 12.31
N ARG A 113 7.97 14.27 13.63
CA ARG A 113 8.99 13.47 14.33
C ARG A 113 8.76 11.98 14.18
N ARG A 114 7.50 11.55 14.22
CA ARG A 114 7.15 10.14 13.94
C ARG A 114 7.57 9.72 12.55
N LEU A 115 7.38 10.56 11.53
CA LEU A 115 7.81 10.26 10.14
C LEU A 115 9.32 10.08 10.05
N GLU A 116 10.11 10.90 10.75
CA GLU A 116 11.56 10.75 10.82
C GLU A 116 11.95 9.40 11.44
N VAL A 117 11.29 9.00 12.53
CA VAL A 117 11.54 7.69 13.15
C VAL A 117 11.19 6.55 12.20
N LEU A 118 10.07 6.63 11.47
CA LEU A 118 9.66 5.61 10.51
C LEU A 118 10.66 5.50 9.33
N SER A 119 11.22 6.61 8.88
CA SER A 119 12.29 6.63 7.86
C SER A 119 13.56 5.98 8.38
N ASN A 120 14.00 6.33 9.59
CA ASN A 120 15.19 5.74 10.23
C ASN A 120 15.06 4.22 10.45
N LEU A 121 13.84 3.72 10.68
CA LEU A 121 13.55 2.28 10.79
C LEU A 121 13.44 1.59 9.41
N ASN A 122 13.60 2.34 8.33
CA ASN A 122 13.40 1.85 6.94
C ASN A 122 12.02 1.20 6.71
N LEU A 123 10.98 1.71 7.41
CA LEU A 123 9.60 1.26 7.21
C LEU A 123 8.89 2.02 6.11
N ILE A 124 9.35 3.22 5.79
CA ILE A 124 8.86 4.08 4.71
C ILE A 124 10.02 4.49 3.82
N THR A 125 9.74 4.74 2.55
CA THR A 125 10.71 5.25 1.59
C THR A 125 10.86 6.76 1.70
N ASP A 126 11.96 7.33 1.20
CA ASP A 126 12.18 8.78 1.18
C ASP A 126 11.09 9.54 0.41
N SER A 127 10.57 8.93 -0.65
CA SER A 127 9.47 9.48 -1.41
C SER A 127 8.16 9.51 -0.61
N GLU A 128 7.87 8.44 0.14
CA GLU A 128 6.71 8.35 1.03
C GLU A 128 6.84 9.35 2.20
N HIS A 129 8.02 9.42 2.82
CA HIS A 129 8.33 10.41 3.86
C HIS A 129 8.07 11.84 3.37
N THR A 130 8.65 12.19 2.22
CA THR A 130 8.52 13.55 1.64
C THR A 130 7.07 13.88 1.28
N ALA A 131 6.33 12.90 0.72
CA ALA A 131 4.92 13.10 0.36
C ALA A 131 4.05 13.34 1.59
N GLU A 132 4.20 12.52 2.63
CA GLU A 132 3.43 12.65 3.87
C GLU A 132 3.79 13.94 4.62
N LYS A 133 5.07 14.29 4.70
CA LYS A 133 5.54 15.57 5.27
C LYS A 133 4.87 16.75 4.60
N LYS A 134 4.88 16.82 3.27
CA LYS A 134 4.19 17.88 2.51
C LYS A 134 2.68 17.90 2.77
N ALA A 135 2.07 16.73 2.93
CA ALA A 135 0.64 16.64 3.23
C ALA A 135 0.33 17.19 4.63
N VAL A 136 1.16 16.91 5.64
CA VAL A 136 1.06 17.48 7.00
C VAL A 136 1.23 19.00 6.96
N GLU A 137 2.27 19.49 6.31
CA GLU A 137 2.55 20.94 6.17
C GLU A 137 1.39 21.67 5.47
N LYS A 138 0.88 21.11 4.39
CA LYS A 138 -0.29 21.64 3.67
C LYS A 138 -1.53 21.66 4.54
N TYR A 139 -1.78 20.60 5.31
CA TYR A 139 -2.93 20.51 6.21
C TYR A 139 -2.90 21.57 7.30
N LEU A 140 -1.71 21.90 7.79
CA LEU A 140 -1.49 22.95 8.78
C LEU A 140 -1.49 24.36 8.20
N GLY A 141 -1.44 24.50 6.90
CA GLY A 141 -1.29 25.78 6.23
C GLY A 141 0.12 26.38 6.35
N ILE A 142 1.13 25.62 6.77
CA ILE A 142 2.54 26.04 6.96
C ILE A 142 3.23 26.12 5.59
N GLY A 143 2.74 26.02 4.53
CA GLY A 143 3.39 26.14 3.20
C GLY A 143 2.74 27.19 2.32
N ARG A 144 1.80 27.92 2.86
CA ARG A 144 1.18 29.00 2.08
C ARG A 144 2.14 30.16 2.10
N ALA A 145 2.95 30.32 1.06
CA ALA A 145 3.65 31.56 0.80
C ALA A 145 2.66 32.71 1.04
N PRO A 146 3.05 33.76 1.78
CA PRO A 146 2.17 34.89 2.01
C PRO A 146 1.63 35.32 0.65
N ALA A 147 0.30 35.30 0.53
CA ALA A 147 -0.35 35.75 -0.70
C ALA A 147 0.23 37.14 -1.00
N LYS A 148 0.97 37.23 -2.11
CA LYS A 148 1.48 38.48 -2.63
C LYS A 148 0.32 39.47 -2.54
N PRO A 149 0.44 40.58 -1.80
CA PRO A 149 -0.68 41.47 -1.65
C PRO A 149 -1.14 41.84 -3.05
N ALA A 150 -2.42 41.60 -3.32
CA ALA A 150 -3.04 41.93 -4.58
C ALA A 150 -2.72 43.39 -4.88
N ALA A 151 -1.86 43.64 -5.85
CA ALA A 151 -1.58 44.97 -6.34
C ALA A 151 -2.95 45.56 -6.72
N LYS A 152 -3.35 46.61 -5.99
CA LYS A 152 -4.53 47.39 -6.34
C LYS A 152 -4.44 47.77 -7.81
N PRO A 153 -5.51 47.65 -8.59
CA PRO A 153 -5.46 48.04 -9.99
C PRO A 153 -5.16 49.54 -10.06
N VAL A 154 -3.95 49.86 -10.51
CA VAL A 154 -3.60 51.23 -10.87
C VAL A 154 -4.42 51.58 -12.10
N ALA A 155 -5.23 52.60 -11.96
CA ALA A 155 -6.11 53.18 -12.99
C ALA A 155 -5.34 53.35 -14.29
N LYS A 156 -5.89 52.83 -15.36
CA LYS A 156 -5.42 53.04 -16.72
C LYS A 156 -5.48 54.50 -17.07
N ILE A 157 -4.32 55.15 -17.21
CA ILE A 157 -4.19 56.38 -17.97
C ILE A 157 -4.01 55.95 -19.43
N GLN A 158 -5.02 56.24 -20.24
CA GLN A 158 -4.93 56.13 -21.68
C GLN A 158 -4.08 57.31 -22.23
N PRO A 159 -3.19 57.07 -23.18
CA PRO A 159 -2.89 58.05 -24.23
C PRO A 159 -3.47 57.56 -25.57
N LYS A 160 -4.12 58.49 -26.22
CA LYS A 160 -4.79 58.46 -27.52
C LYS A 160 -3.79 58.40 -28.68
N PRO A 161 -4.20 58.09 -29.90
CA PRO A 161 -3.41 57.38 -30.91
C PRO A 161 -2.77 58.32 -31.96
N ALA A 162 -1.75 57.82 -32.59
CA ALA A 162 -1.32 58.28 -33.93
C ALA A 162 -0.72 57.08 -34.69
N GLU A 163 -1.41 56.59 -35.59
CA GLU A 163 -1.36 56.66 -37.06
C GLU A 163 -0.12 56.15 -37.77
N LYS A 164 -0.38 55.22 -38.70
CA LYS A 164 0.32 54.92 -39.99
C LYS A 164 1.60 54.08 -39.86
N GLU A 165 1.88 53.15 -40.67
CA GLU A 165 1.42 52.58 -41.97
C GLU A 165 2.23 51.36 -42.30
N CYS A 166 1.65 50.55 -43.20
CA CYS A 166 2.31 49.64 -44.17
C CYS A 166 2.70 48.22 -43.78
N ASN A 167 1.85 47.36 -44.25
CA ASN A 167 2.03 46.06 -44.89
C ASN A 167 3.14 46.06 -45.98
N PRO A 168 3.57 44.95 -46.61
CA PRO A 168 3.03 43.58 -46.61
C PRO A 168 4.09 42.45 -46.77
N THR A 169 3.58 41.21 -46.82
CA THR A 169 4.09 40.02 -47.55
C THR A 169 5.29 39.31 -46.93
N GLU A 170 5.20 38.04 -46.57
CA GLU A 170 5.27 36.96 -47.56
C GLU A 170 4.96 35.61 -46.94
N LYS A 171 4.20 34.84 -47.66
CA LYS A 171 3.94 33.43 -47.60
C LYS A 171 5.22 32.62 -47.49
N VAL A 172 5.20 31.51 -46.77
CA VAL A 172 5.58 30.19 -47.29
C VAL A 172 5.03 29.10 -46.36
N LYS A 173 4.13 28.31 -46.90
CA LYS A 173 3.88 26.91 -46.56
C LYS A 173 4.72 26.07 -47.52
N PRO A 174 5.26 24.93 -47.13
CA PRO A 174 4.65 23.63 -47.42
C PRO A 174 4.78 22.66 -46.26
N GLU A 175 3.78 21.89 -45.88
CA GLU A 175 3.36 20.63 -46.48
C GLU A 175 4.49 19.67 -46.86
N VAL A 176 4.51 18.52 -46.18
CA VAL A 176 4.71 17.15 -46.70
C VAL A 176 4.61 16.18 -45.53
N LYS A 177 3.50 15.42 -45.46
CA LYS A 177 3.34 13.98 -45.71
C LYS A 177 4.02 13.08 -44.70
N GLU A 178 3.14 12.34 -44.03
CA GLU A 178 2.79 10.93 -44.34
C GLU A 178 3.88 9.94 -43.98
N THR A 179 3.64 9.04 -43.12
CA THR A 179 3.27 7.65 -43.36
C THR A 179 3.57 6.83 -42.11
N VAL A 180 2.78 6.04 -41.70
CA VAL A 180 2.47 4.61 -41.77
C VAL A 180 2.15 4.00 -40.43
N ALA A 181 0.96 3.50 -40.40
CA ALA A 181 0.38 2.51 -39.57
C ALA A 181 1.28 1.27 -39.34
N ALA A 182 1.24 0.77 -38.16
CA ALA A 182 1.32 -0.67 -37.91
C ALA A 182 0.68 -1.01 -36.57
N ALA A 183 -0.54 -1.47 -36.62
CA ALA A 183 -1.03 -2.41 -35.62
C ALA A 183 -0.48 -3.81 -35.97
N PRO A 184 -0.17 -4.63 -34.99
CA PRO A 184 -0.53 -6.02 -35.17
C PRO A 184 -1.23 -6.64 -33.98
N ALA A 185 -2.21 -7.40 -34.39
CA ALA A 185 -2.50 -8.78 -33.99
C ALA A 185 -2.99 -9.05 -32.58
N LYS A 186 -4.28 -9.22 -32.54
CA LYS A 186 -5.05 -10.08 -31.66
C LYS A 186 -4.43 -11.49 -31.66
N THR A 187 -4.04 -11.98 -30.50
CA THR A 187 -3.92 -13.41 -30.29
C THR A 187 -5.01 -13.83 -29.30
N THR A 188 -6.06 -14.33 -29.88
CA THR A 188 -7.12 -15.08 -29.23
C THR A 188 -6.55 -16.45 -28.91
N VAL A 189 -6.39 -16.77 -27.64
CA VAL A 189 -6.26 -18.17 -27.21
C VAL A 189 -7.48 -18.51 -26.40
N THR A 190 -8.39 -19.15 -27.08
CA THR A 190 -9.50 -19.90 -26.52
C THR A 190 -8.94 -21.22 -26.02
N MET A 191 -8.96 -21.46 -24.72
CA MET A 191 -8.95 -22.80 -24.17
C MET A 191 -10.02 -22.91 -23.10
N THR A 192 -11.13 -23.41 -23.55
CA THR A 192 -12.18 -24.07 -22.78
C THR A 192 -11.62 -25.37 -22.24
N GLU A 193 -11.52 -25.50 -20.95
CA GLU A 193 -11.56 -26.82 -20.33
C GLU A 193 -12.31 -26.72 -19.01
N THR A 194 -13.57 -27.10 -19.15
CA THR A 194 -14.52 -27.27 -18.06
C THR A 194 -14.21 -28.60 -17.41
N VAL A 195 -13.52 -28.61 -16.29
CA VAL A 195 -13.47 -29.79 -15.42
C VAL A 195 -14.39 -29.53 -14.24
N SER A 196 -15.54 -30.15 -14.30
CA SER A 196 -16.52 -30.26 -13.24
C SER A 196 -15.94 -31.14 -12.11
N PRO A 197 -15.83 -30.66 -10.87
CA PRO A 197 -15.52 -31.56 -9.76
C PRO A 197 -16.76 -32.34 -9.35
N ALA A 198 -16.61 -33.67 -9.28
CA ALA A 198 -17.60 -34.60 -8.77
C ALA A 198 -17.96 -34.32 -7.30
N PRO A 199 -19.21 -34.61 -6.89
CA PRO A 199 -19.64 -34.35 -5.50
C PRO A 199 -18.98 -35.38 -4.56
N VAL A 200 -18.28 -34.84 -3.57
CA VAL A 200 -17.73 -35.62 -2.46
C VAL A 200 -18.90 -36.00 -1.53
N GLN A 201 -19.13 -37.33 -1.42
CA GLN A 201 -20.08 -37.87 -0.47
C GLN A 201 -19.61 -37.64 0.97
N PRO A 202 -20.50 -37.33 1.92
CA PRO A 202 -20.13 -37.20 3.32
C PRO A 202 -19.85 -38.59 3.90
N VAL A 203 -18.65 -38.78 4.40
CA VAL A 203 -18.27 -39.95 5.21
C VAL A 203 -19.02 -39.85 6.52
N GLN A 204 -19.94 -40.79 6.75
CA GLN A 204 -20.59 -40.98 8.04
C GLN A 204 -19.55 -41.39 9.08
N ALA A 205 -19.39 -40.54 10.11
CA ALA A 205 -18.62 -40.87 11.30
C ALA A 205 -19.37 -41.95 12.08
N ALA A 206 -18.78 -43.10 12.22
CA ALA A 206 -19.22 -44.17 13.12
C ALA A 206 -18.98 -43.69 14.55
N ALA A 207 -20.03 -43.68 15.38
CA ALA A 207 -19.96 -43.41 16.80
C ALA A 207 -19.21 -44.56 17.50
N PRO A 208 -18.33 -44.26 18.48
CA PRO A 208 -17.78 -45.30 19.35
C PRO A 208 -18.80 -45.70 20.41
N ASP A 209 -19.06 -46.97 20.41
CA ASP A 209 -19.84 -47.66 21.42
C ASP A 209 -19.09 -47.67 22.76
N VAL A 210 -19.60 -46.91 23.72
CA VAL A 210 -19.07 -46.89 25.10
C VAL A 210 -19.89 -47.87 25.91
N THR A 211 -19.51 -49.11 25.86
CA THR A 211 -19.94 -50.11 26.87
C THR A 211 -18.79 -50.31 27.83
N SER A 212 -18.86 -49.70 29.00
CA SER A 212 -18.03 -50.03 30.16
C SER A 212 -18.89 -50.75 31.18
N PRO A 213 -18.50 -51.93 31.71
CA PRO A 213 -18.89 -52.37 33.01
C PRO A 213 -17.67 -52.50 33.94
N PHE A 214 -17.88 -52.11 35.17
CA PHE A 214 -17.15 -52.19 36.43
C PHE A 214 -16.27 -51.00 36.83
#